data_43e0a38b32568a57fa6181a36db95cdc
#
_entry.id   43e0a38b32568a57fa6181a36db95cdc
#
_cell.length_a   1.000
_cell.length_b   1.000
_cell.length_c   1.000
_cell.angle_alpha   90.00
_cell.angle_beta   90.00
_cell.angle_gamma   90.00
#
_symmetry.space_group_name_H-M   'P 1'
#
loop_
_entity.id
_entity.type
_entity.pdbx_description
1 polymer ?
#
loop_
_entity_poly.entity_id
_entity_poly.type
_entity_poly.pdbx_seq_one_letter_code
_entity_poly.pdbx_strand_id
1 'polypeptide(L)'
;VISGHGMSWTQYDARETVKSRATLCEDDNCMKAYQLADAVKASEVKIDAFFFDSCFQGSIEFLTEWKDVTDYVLCYTSAMPDAGANLGMLAAMLNGIKSNEKNELNNALATYLKSVGKYNNIDEAPVSMSLIETSKIDAVNKALRETFAYMKSSLDKTSISTDSPAKFGETFRSAFQRAISKTYKYEFTYGVTADLEQMLHDCTMYSADAVLMRHTENVRNALNDAIVYRYTTDKTPFAYHSWSIFGGIEYFSHE
;
A
#
# COMPACT_ATOMS: atom_id res chain seq x y z
N VAL A 1 -11.26 2.60 15.51
CA VAL A 1 -11.55 1.68 14.41
C VAL A 1 -12.58 2.31 13.50
N ILE A 2 -12.36 2.21 12.20
CA ILE A 2 -13.34 2.59 11.19
C ILE A 2 -13.61 1.36 10.34
N SER A 3 -14.87 1.00 10.17
CA SER A 3 -15.31 -0.18 9.41
C SER A 3 -16.29 0.24 8.31
N GLY A 4 -16.23 -0.44 7.17
CA GLY A 4 -17.08 -0.20 6.02
C GLY A 4 -16.46 -0.65 4.70
N HIS A 5 -17.10 -0.30 3.58
CA HIS A 5 -16.50 -0.58 2.28
C HIS A 5 -15.31 0.34 2.02
N GLY A 6 -14.16 -0.26 1.68
CA GLY A 6 -12.94 0.45 1.33
C GLY A 6 -12.65 0.33 -0.16
N MET A 7 -12.30 1.42 -0.80
CA MET A 7 -11.97 1.49 -2.23
C MET A 7 -10.57 2.04 -2.51
N SER A 8 -9.71 2.07 -1.49
CA SER A 8 -8.36 2.63 -1.62
C SER A 8 -8.37 4.06 -2.19
N TRP A 9 -7.54 4.31 -3.14
CA TRP A 9 -7.33 5.58 -3.84
C TRP A 9 -8.06 5.61 -5.19
N THR A 10 -9.31 5.12 -5.28
CA THR A 10 -10.03 5.07 -6.55
C THR A 10 -10.68 6.40 -6.92
N GLN A 11 -10.76 6.68 -8.20
CA GLN A 11 -11.62 7.74 -8.72
C GLN A 11 -13.06 7.23 -8.78
N TYR A 12 -13.90 7.70 -7.88
CA TYR A 12 -15.33 7.39 -7.96
C TYR A 12 -16.06 8.30 -8.97
N ASP A 13 -15.56 9.50 -9.23
CA ASP A 13 -16.16 10.42 -10.21
C ASP A 13 -15.15 10.88 -11.25
N ALA A 14 -15.31 10.42 -12.49
CA ALA A 14 -14.52 10.82 -13.65
C ALA A 14 -14.66 12.34 -14.00
N ARG A 15 -15.56 13.06 -13.34
CA ARG A 15 -15.79 14.50 -13.56
C ARG A 15 -15.00 15.39 -12.61
N GLU A 16 -14.43 14.85 -11.55
CA GLU A 16 -13.54 15.62 -10.66
C GLU A 16 -12.07 15.41 -11.04
N THR A 17 -11.52 16.36 -11.75
CA THR A 17 -10.09 16.38 -12.06
C THR A 17 -9.22 16.39 -10.80
N VAL A 18 -8.35 15.40 -10.68
CA VAL A 18 -7.14 15.38 -9.83
C VAL A 18 -7.30 15.17 -8.31
N LYS A 19 -8.49 15.24 -7.70
CA LYS A 19 -8.65 15.18 -6.24
C LYS A 19 -9.61 14.13 -5.69
N SER A 20 -10.13 13.24 -6.50
CA SER A 20 -11.07 12.23 -6.01
C SER A 20 -10.34 10.99 -5.52
N ARG A 21 -10.28 10.81 -4.22
CA ARG A 21 -9.56 9.74 -3.54
C ARG A 21 -10.51 9.11 -2.53
N ALA A 22 -11.38 8.24 -3.01
CA ALA A 22 -12.38 7.59 -2.19
C ALA A 22 -11.74 6.62 -1.21
N THR A 23 -12.25 6.58 -0.01
CA THR A 23 -11.65 5.78 1.06
C THR A 23 -12.65 4.87 1.70
N LEU A 24 -13.74 5.44 2.14
CA LEU A 24 -14.82 4.74 2.80
C LEU A 24 -16.11 5.07 2.05
N CYS A 25 -16.80 4.07 1.60
CA CYS A 25 -18.03 4.23 0.85
C CYS A 25 -19.16 3.45 1.52
N GLU A 26 -20.32 4.07 1.57
CA GLU A 26 -21.58 3.45 1.90
C GLU A 26 -22.59 3.91 0.84
N ASP A 27 -23.12 2.96 0.09
CA ASP A 27 -23.92 3.21 -1.11
C ASP A 27 -23.17 4.13 -2.10
N ASP A 28 -23.79 5.25 -2.50
CA ASP A 28 -23.18 6.24 -3.40
C ASP A 28 -22.41 7.35 -2.68
N ASN A 29 -22.29 7.27 -1.35
CA ASN A 29 -21.62 8.26 -0.53
C ASN A 29 -20.22 7.78 -0.15
N CYS A 30 -19.19 8.49 -0.64
CA CYS A 30 -17.81 8.15 -0.35
C CYS A 30 -17.09 9.29 0.36
N MET A 31 -16.46 8.98 1.48
CA MET A 31 -15.54 9.87 2.16
C MET A 31 -14.14 9.68 1.59
N LYS A 32 -13.46 10.76 1.29
CA LYS A 32 -12.08 10.75 0.78
C LYS A 32 -11.08 10.62 1.94
N ALA A 33 -9.94 9.97 1.70
CA ALA A 33 -8.90 9.75 2.71
C ALA A 33 -8.50 11.04 3.42
N TYR A 34 -8.20 12.08 2.64
CA TYR A 34 -7.79 13.36 3.19
C TYR A 34 -8.89 14.05 4.01
N GLN A 35 -10.17 13.89 3.65
CA GLN A 35 -11.28 14.52 4.41
C GLN A 35 -11.36 13.95 5.83
N LEU A 36 -11.20 12.64 5.97
CA LEU A 36 -11.17 12.00 7.27
C LEU A 36 -9.90 12.38 8.04
N ALA A 37 -8.74 12.36 7.39
CA ALA A 37 -7.47 12.77 7.99
C ALA A 37 -7.52 14.22 8.48
N ASP A 38 -8.05 15.14 7.66
CA ASP A 38 -8.21 16.55 8.03
C ASP A 38 -9.20 16.76 9.17
N ALA A 39 -10.31 16.00 9.18
CA ALA A 39 -11.27 16.05 10.28
C ALA A 39 -10.65 15.58 11.61
N VAL A 40 -9.84 14.53 11.58
CA VAL A 40 -9.11 14.06 12.77
C VAL A 40 -8.10 15.11 13.24
N LYS A 41 -7.32 15.70 12.34
CA LYS A 41 -6.39 16.78 12.67
C LYS A 41 -7.11 17.98 13.29
N ALA A 42 -8.25 18.36 12.71
CA ALA A 42 -9.04 19.50 13.19
C ALA A 42 -9.71 19.24 14.56
N SER A 43 -9.88 17.98 14.95
CA SER A 43 -10.44 17.63 16.28
C SER A 43 -9.46 17.85 17.42
N GLU A 44 -8.17 18.03 17.15
CA GLU A 44 -7.08 18.12 18.11
C GLU A 44 -6.96 16.89 19.05
N VAL A 45 -7.67 15.80 18.73
CA VAL A 45 -7.60 14.55 19.49
C VAL A 45 -6.36 13.77 19.04
N LYS A 46 -5.48 13.48 19.99
CA LYS A 46 -4.35 12.59 19.72
C LYS A 46 -4.86 11.16 19.60
N ILE A 47 -4.57 10.54 18.46
CA ILE A 47 -4.87 9.14 18.19
C ILE A 47 -3.55 8.40 18.00
N ASP A 48 -3.28 7.41 18.84
CA ASP A 48 -2.03 6.64 18.76
C ASP A 48 -2.07 5.61 17.62
N ALA A 49 -3.23 5.02 17.34
CA ALA A 49 -3.39 4.06 16.23
C ALA A 49 -4.77 4.15 15.59
N PHE A 50 -4.79 4.12 14.27
CA PHE A 50 -6.00 3.93 13.46
C PHE A 50 -6.06 2.51 12.93
N PHE A 51 -7.23 1.89 13.04
CA PHE A 51 -7.51 0.63 12.36
C PHE A 51 -8.60 0.84 11.32
N PHE A 52 -8.26 0.56 10.06
CA PHE A 52 -9.17 0.55 8.94
C PHE A 52 -9.64 -0.88 8.67
N ASP A 53 -10.79 -1.22 9.22
CA ASP A 53 -11.51 -2.46 8.97
C ASP A 53 -12.31 -2.32 7.67
N SER A 54 -11.57 -2.15 6.58
CA SER A 54 -12.08 -1.91 5.24
C SER A 54 -11.07 -2.34 4.17
N CYS A 55 -11.55 -2.68 2.97
CA CYS A 55 -10.72 -3.18 1.88
C CYS A 55 -9.70 -2.13 1.39
N PHE A 56 -8.52 -2.58 0.94
CA PHE A 56 -7.55 -1.82 0.14
C PHE A 56 -7.00 -0.53 0.77
N GLN A 57 -6.95 -0.42 2.09
CA GLN A 57 -6.43 0.79 2.76
C GLN A 57 -4.90 0.79 2.94
N GLY A 58 -4.22 -0.26 2.47
CA GLY A 58 -2.76 -0.38 2.52
C GLY A 58 -2.03 0.23 1.31
N SER A 59 -2.65 1.11 0.53
CA SER A 59 -1.95 1.79 -0.56
C SER A 59 -1.06 2.93 -0.04
N ILE A 60 0.08 3.16 -0.70
CA ILE A 60 1.01 4.23 -0.29
C ILE A 60 0.36 5.62 -0.39
N GLU A 61 -0.51 5.81 -1.35
CA GLU A 61 -1.24 7.05 -1.52
C GLU A 61 -2.19 7.30 -0.34
N PHE A 62 -2.91 6.27 0.09
CA PHE A 62 -3.78 6.36 1.25
C PHE A 62 -2.97 6.66 2.52
N LEU A 63 -1.93 5.89 2.76
CA LEU A 63 -1.10 6.00 3.95
C LEU A 63 -0.39 7.36 4.06
N THR A 64 -0.09 7.99 2.93
CA THR A 64 0.51 9.32 2.89
C THR A 64 -0.38 10.40 3.53
N GLU A 65 -1.70 10.26 3.44
CA GLU A 65 -2.64 11.20 4.09
C GLU A 65 -2.62 11.07 5.62
N TRP A 66 -2.20 9.90 6.15
CA TRP A 66 -2.24 9.56 7.57
C TRP A 66 -0.93 9.79 8.32
N LYS A 67 0.16 10.14 7.62
CA LYS A 67 1.50 10.26 8.20
C LYS A 67 1.61 11.23 9.38
N ASP A 68 0.79 12.31 9.40
CA ASP A 68 0.80 13.33 10.44
C ASP A 68 -0.47 13.29 11.32
N VAL A 69 -1.22 12.19 11.27
CA VAL A 69 -2.52 12.07 11.95
C VAL A 69 -2.48 11.14 13.13
N THR A 70 -1.72 10.07 13.02
CA THR A 70 -1.64 9.00 14.02
C THR A 70 -0.24 8.40 14.02
N ASP A 71 0.17 7.76 15.11
CA ASP A 71 1.48 7.09 15.18
C ASP A 71 1.49 5.79 14.38
N TYR A 72 0.36 5.08 14.34
CA TYR A 72 0.23 3.78 13.64
C TYR A 72 -1.04 3.67 12.83
N VAL A 73 -0.94 2.98 11.70
CA VAL A 73 -2.09 2.53 10.91
C VAL A 73 -2.07 1.01 10.80
N LEU A 74 -3.19 0.39 11.16
CA LEU A 74 -3.49 -1.01 10.90
C LEU A 74 -4.51 -1.07 9.77
N CYS A 75 -4.19 -1.77 8.69
CA CYS A 75 -5.04 -1.79 7.49
C CYS A 75 -4.90 -3.07 6.68
N TYR A 76 -5.91 -3.34 5.85
CA TYR A 76 -5.86 -4.37 4.82
C TYR A 76 -5.23 -3.80 3.54
N THR A 77 -4.27 -4.54 2.98
CA THR A 77 -3.69 -4.26 1.66
C THR A 77 -4.53 -4.87 0.54
N SER A 78 -5.26 -5.94 0.86
CA SER A 78 -6.18 -6.66 -0.04
C SER A 78 -7.64 -6.39 0.33
N ALA A 79 -8.54 -7.12 -0.31
CA ALA A 79 -9.92 -7.19 0.17
C ALA A 79 -9.98 -7.75 1.60
N MET A 80 -10.90 -7.24 2.37
CA MET A 80 -11.23 -7.71 3.71
C MET A 80 -12.28 -8.83 3.61
N PRO A 81 -12.22 -9.87 4.47
CA PRO A 81 -13.30 -10.86 4.57
C PRO A 81 -14.62 -10.21 4.99
N ASP A 82 -15.73 -10.72 4.48
CA ASP A 82 -17.07 -10.21 4.80
C ASP A 82 -17.40 -10.18 6.30
N ALA A 83 -16.81 -11.10 7.06
CA ALA A 83 -16.97 -11.14 8.52
C ALA A 83 -16.32 -9.94 9.25
N GLY A 84 -15.48 -9.17 8.55
CA GLY A 84 -14.72 -8.07 9.15
C GLY A 84 -13.68 -8.54 10.17
N ALA A 85 -13.15 -7.58 10.90
CA ALA A 85 -12.18 -7.83 11.96
C ALA A 85 -12.83 -8.31 13.26
N ASN A 86 -12.13 -9.17 13.99
CA ASN A 86 -12.54 -9.56 15.36
C ASN A 86 -12.23 -8.43 16.35
N LEU A 87 -13.12 -7.45 16.43
CA LEU A 87 -12.96 -6.27 17.29
C LEU A 87 -12.98 -6.64 18.79
N GLY A 88 -13.67 -7.70 19.17
CA GLY A 88 -13.68 -8.20 20.57
C GLY A 88 -12.28 -8.66 20.99
N MET A 89 -11.58 -9.39 20.13
CA MET A 89 -10.20 -9.80 20.38
C MET A 89 -9.25 -8.60 20.42
N LEU A 90 -9.40 -7.66 19.49
CA LEU A 90 -8.61 -6.43 19.49
C LEU A 90 -8.80 -5.65 20.81
N ALA A 91 -10.05 -5.46 21.25
CA ALA A 91 -10.36 -4.77 22.49
C ALA A 91 -9.74 -5.50 23.71
N ALA A 92 -9.80 -6.83 23.74
CA ALA A 92 -9.20 -7.61 24.83
C ALA A 92 -7.67 -7.43 24.89
N MET A 93 -7.00 -7.38 23.75
CA MET A 93 -5.54 -7.14 23.69
C MET A 93 -5.17 -5.71 24.10
N LEU A 94 -5.92 -4.71 23.65
CA LEU A 94 -5.71 -3.32 24.04
C LEU A 94 -5.98 -3.07 25.54
N ASN A 95 -6.97 -3.71 26.12
CA ASN A 95 -7.25 -3.67 27.57
C ASN A 95 -6.12 -4.28 28.42
N GLY A 96 -5.25 -5.09 27.82
CA GLY A 96 -4.06 -5.65 28.48
C GLY A 96 -2.89 -4.68 28.61
N ILE A 97 -2.94 -3.53 27.91
CA ILE A 97 -1.90 -2.49 27.93
C ILE A 97 -1.94 -1.80 29.31
N LYS A 98 -0.79 -1.76 29.99
CA LYS A 98 -0.66 -1.22 31.34
C LYS A 98 0.07 0.12 31.39
N SER A 99 0.71 0.50 30.31
CA SER A 99 1.45 1.76 30.20
C SER A 99 1.14 2.49 28.90
N ASN A 100 1.46 3.76 28.83
CA ASN A 100 1.34 4.56 27.60
C ASN A 100 2.58 4.43 26.70
N GLU A 101 3.34 3.37 26.85
CA GLU A 101 4.54 3.15 26.03
C GLU A 101 4.15 2.63 24.65
N LYS A 102 4.72 3.25 23.60
CA LYS A 102 4.49 2.86 22.20
C LYS A 102 4.78 1.38 21.95
N ASN A 103 5.77 0.80 22.64
CA ASN A 103 6.14 -0.61 22.50
C ASN A 103 5.03 -1.56 22.97
N GLU A 104 4.28 -1.22 24.01
CA GLU A 104 3.15 -2.05 24.47
C GLU A 104 2.02 -2.03 23.45
N LEU A 105 1.69 -0.86 22.92
CA LEU A 105 0.69 -0.73 21.84
C LEU A 105 1.10 -1.54 20.60
N ASN A 106 2.34 -1.40 20.15
CA ASN A 106 2.87 -2.16 19.01
C ASN A 106 2.80 -3.66 19.22
N ASN A 107 3.19 -4.13 20.41
CA ASN A 107 3.14 -5.54 20.75
C ASN A 107 1.70 -6.07 20.77
N ALA A 108 0.76 -5.31 21.31
CA ALA A 108 -0.65 -5.67 21.30
C ALA A 108 -1.20 -5.76 19.87
N LEU A 109 -0.96 -4.77 19.04
CA LEU A 109 -1.42 -4.74 17.64
C LEU A 109 -0.74 -5.84 16.80
N ALA A 110 0.56 -6.06 16.97
CA ALA A 110 1.27 -7.15 16.29
C ALA A 110 0.77 -8.53 16.74
N THR A 111 0.43 -8.69 18.04
CA THR A 111 -0.14 -9.91 18.56
C THR A 111 -1.55 -10.14 18.00
N TYR A 112 -2.34 -9.07 17.88
CA TYR A 112 -3.64 -9.15 17.21
C TYR A 112 -3.48 -9.66 15.78
N LEU A 113 -2.59 -9.07 14.99
CA LEU A 113 -2.33 -9.53 13.61
C LEU A 113 -1.92 -10.99 13.53
N LYS A 114 -1.01 -11.45 14.40
CA LYS A 114 -0.62 -12.87 14.48
C LYS A 114 -1.78 -13.81 14.75
N SER A 115 -2.80 -13.32 15.41
CA SER A 115 -3.95 -14.10 15.86
C SER A 115 -5.10 -14.08 14.84
N VAL A 116 -5.12 -13.13 13.91
CA VAL A 116 -6.21 -12.95 12.94
C VAL A 116 -6.50 -14.24 12.17
N GLY A 117 -5.47 -14.92 11.66
CA GLY A 117 -5.63 -16.17 10.92
C GLY A 117 -6.23 -17.32 11.72
N LYS A 118 -5.99 -17.35 13.04
CA LYS A 118 -6.46 -18.43 13.90
C LYS A 118 -7.94 -18.33 14.27
N TYR A 119 -8.46 -17.09 14.34
CA TYR A 119 -9.79 -16.84 14.91
C TYR A 119 -10.87 -16.54 13.89
N ASN A 120 -10.52 -16.16 12.68
CA ASN A 120 -11.49 -15.71 11.69
C ASN A 120 -11.80 -16.74 10.60
N ASN A 121 -11.26 -17.97 10.66
CA ASN A 121 -11.30 -18.94 9.55
C ASN A 121 -10.90 -18.29 8.19
N ILE A 122 -9.98 -17.33 8.25
CA ILE A 122 -9.53 -16.57 7.08
C ILE A 122 -8.69 -17.44 6.14
N ASP A 123 -8.36 -18.67 6.54
CA ASP A 123 -7.60 -19.63 5.71
C ASP A 123 -8.22 -19.87 4.32
N GLU A 124 -9.48 -19.50 4.13
CA GLU A 124 -10.17 -19.64 2.84
C GLU A 124 -10.09 -18.39 1.94
N ALA A 125 -9.82 -17.22 2.48
CA ALA A 125 -9.74 -15.97 1.73
C ALA A 125 -8.31 -15.43 1.64
N PRO A 126 -7.90 -14.87 0.50
CA PRO A 126 -6.61 -14.19 0.39
C PRO A 126 -6.66 -12.87 1.18
N VAL A 127 -5.98 -12.81 2.32
CA VAL A 127 -5.93 -11.62 3.18
C VAL A 127 -4.50 -11.16 3.36
N SER A 128 -4.29 -9.87 3.27
CA SER A 128 -3.06 -9.20 3.61
C SER A 128 -3.34 -7.99 4.49
N MET A 129 -2.69 -7.94 5.65
CA MET A 129 -2.80 -6.85 6.62
C MET A 129 -1.42 -6.37 7.04
N SER A 130 -1.31 -5.08 7.31
CA SER A 130 -0.07 -4.46 7.77
C SER A 130 -0.32 -3.51 8.95
N LEU A 131 0.61 -3.53 9.90
CA LEU A 131 0.76 -2.51 10.94
C LEU A 131 1.92 -1.60 10.54
N ILE A 132 1.64 -0.33 10.37
CA ILE A 132 2.56 0.65 9.77
C ILE A 132 2.83 1.77 10.74
N GLU A 133 4.10 2.09 10.94
CA GLU A 133 4.53 3.30 11.66
C GLU A 133 4.52 4.50 10.70
N THR A 134 3.61 5.44 10.92
CA THR A 134 3.34 6.54 9.99
C THR A 134 4.47 7.54 9.89
N SER A 135 5.26 7.70 10.95
CA SER A 135 6.45 8.58 10.96
C SER A 135 7.52 8.20 9.92
N LYS A 136 7.46 6.96 9.39
CA LYS A 136 8.39 6.45 8.38
C LYS A 136 7.94 6.67 6.93
N ILE A 137 6.69 7.11 6.73
CA ILE A 137 6.10 7.25 5.38
C ILE A 137 6.84 8.27 4.51
N ASP A 138 7.37 9.34 5.09
CA ASP A 138 8.15 10.31 4.31
C ASP A 138 9.44 9.71 3.72
N ALA A 139 10.09 8.79 4.42
CA ALA A 139 11.25 8.07 3.89
C ALA A 139 10.85 7.16 2.71
N VAL A 140 9.72 6.47 2.81
CA VAL A 140 9.16 5.67 1.71
C VAL A 140 8.85 6.54 0.51
N ASN A 141 8.12 7.63 0.72
CA ASN A 141 7.76 8.58 -0.34
C ASN A 141 8.99 9.19 -1.03
N LYS A 142 10.05 9.49 -0.26
CA LYS A 142 11.31 9.99 -0.82
C LYS A 142 11.95 8.94 -1.72
N ALA A 143 12.11 7.72 -1.22
CA ALA A 143 12.71 6.62 -1.99
C ALA A 143 11.92 6.32 -3.28
N LEU A 144 10.59 6.36 -3.21
CA LEU A 144 9.72 6.18 -4.37
C LEU A 144 9.89 7.30 -5.40
N ARG A 145 9.88 8.56 -4.97
CA ARG A 145 10.10 9.71 -5.89
C ARG A 145 11.44 9.60 -6.62
N GLU A 146 12.51 9.23 -5.92
CA GLU A 146 13.83 9.05 -6.51
C GLU A 146 13.83 7.90 -7.53
N THR A 147 13.17 6.79 -7.18
CA THR A 147 13.04 5.62 -8.05
C THR A 147 12.25 5.95 -9.32
N PHE A 148 11.09 6.56 -9.19
CA PHE A 148 10.26 6.92 -10.34
C PHE A 148 10.88 8.03 -11.21
N ALA A 149 11.58 8.99 -10.61
CA ALA A 149 12.35 9.98 -11.37
C ALA A 149 13.45 9.32 -12.22
N TYR A 150 14.16 8.32 -11.65
CA TYR A 150 15.14 7.54 -12.40
C TYR A 150 14.48 6.75 -13.52
N MET A 151 13.39 6.03 -13.25
CA MET A 151 12.65 5.26 -14.24
C MET A 151 12.16 6.15 -15.39
N LYS A 152 11.57 7.30 -15.09
CA LYS A 152 11.15 8.27 -16.10
C LYS A 152 12.31 8.73 -16.97
N SER A 153 13.43 9.13 -16.37
CA SER A 153 14.61 9.56 -17.12
C SER A 153 15.20 8.47 -18.02
N SER A 154 15.05 7.21 -17.62
CA SER A 154 15.51 6.06 -18.40
C SER A 154 14.57 5.75 -19.57
N LEU A 155 13.26 5.92 -19.39
CA LEU A 155 12.27 5.82 -20.47
C LEU A 155 12.47 6.92 -21.53
N ASP A 156 12.75 8.15 -21.11
CA ASP A 156 12.99 9.27 -22.03
C ASP A 156 14.23 9.07 -22.89
N LYS A 157 15.29 8.46 -22.33
CA LYS A 157 16.54 8.16 -23.06
C LYS A 157 16.40 7.06 -24.09
N THR A 158 15.56 6.06 -23.86
CA THR A 158 15.36 4.91 -24.77
C THR A 158 14.55 5.25 -26.01
N SER A 159 13.88 6.41 -26.05
CA SER A 159 13.18 6.89 -27.25
C SER A 159 14.10 7.47 -28.34
N ILE A 160 15.42 7.60 -28.08
CA ILE A 160 16.35 8.33 -28.95
C ILE A 160 17.34 7.41 -29.71
N SER A 161 17.45 6.12 -29.38
CA SER A 161 18.44 5.22 -30.00
C SER A 161 17.79 4.12 -30.81
N THR A 162 17.68 4.34 -32.13
CA THR A 162 17.26 3.31 -33.10
C THR A 162 18.41 2.42 -33.59
N ASP A 163 19.64 2.64 -33.16
CA ASP A 163 20.83 2.11 -33.85
C ASP A 163 21.68 1.09 -33.10
N SER A 164 21.21 0.53 -32.00
CA SER A 164 21.93 -0.57 -31.38
C SER A 164 20.96 -1.64 -30.88
N PRO A 165 20.96 -2.85 -31.49
CA PRO A 165 20.29 -3.98 -30.89
C PRO A 165 21.04 -4.30 -29.59
N ALA A 166 20.48 -3.97 -28.45
CA ALA A 166 21.02 -4.38 -27.17
C ALA A 166 21.06 -5.91 -27.13
N LYS A 167 22.25 -6.47 -27.27
CA LYS A 167 22.49 -7.94 -27.25
C LYS A 167 22.26 -8.56 -25.87
N PHE A 168 22.05 -7.75 -24.86
CA PHE A 168 21.73 -8.16 -23.49
C PHE A 168 20.73 -7.16 -22.89
N GLY A 169 19.51 -7.59 -22.71
CA GLY A 169 18.45 -6.85 -22.06
C GLY A 169 17.43 -6.27 -23.03
N GLU A 170 16.19 -6.38 -22.64
CA GLU A 170 15.09 -5.65 -23.27
C GLU A 170 15.35 -4.15 -23.08
N THR A 171 14.85 -3.31 -24.01
CA THR A 171 14.85 -1.87 -23.75
C THR A 171 14.16 -1.61 -22.42
N PHE A 172 14.55 -0.56 -21.72
CA PHE A 172 13.95 -0.25 -20.40
C PHE A 172 12.41 -0.18 -20.48
N ARG A 173 11.88 0.35 -21.58
CA ARG A 173 10.43 0.41 -21.86
C ARG A 173 9.80 -1.00 -21.95
N SER A 174 10.40 -1.92 -22.72
CA SER A 174 9.88 -3.29 -22.85
C SER A 174 9.97 -4.05 -21.54
N ALA A 175 11.07 -3.90 -20.81
CA ALA A 175 11.26 -4.48 -19.49
C ALA A 175 10.19 -4.00 -18.50
N PHE A 176 9.92 -2.71 -18.52
CA PHE A 176 8.88 -2.09 -17.66
C PHE A 176 7.48 -2.57 -18.03
N GLN A 177 7.12 -2.59 -19.32
CA GLN A 177 5.83 -3.12 -19.77
C GLN A 177 5.64 -4.58 -19.40
N ARG A 178 6.71 -5.38 -19.50
CA ARG A 178 6.70 -6.79 -19.11
C ARG A 178 6.54 -6.94 -17.60
N ALA A 179 7.25 -6.16 -16.80
CA ALA A 179 7.11 -6.15 -15.35
C ALA A 179 5.66 -5.85 -14.95
N ILE A 180 5.09 -4.77 -15.44
CA ILE A 180 3.70 -4.40 -15.18
C ILE A 180 2.73 -5.51 -15.61
N SER A 181 2.95 -6.16 -16.74
CA SER A 181 2.09 -7.25 -17.22
C SER A 181 2.15 -8.49 -16.32
N LYS A 182 3.26 -8.70 -15.61
CA LYS A 182 3.50 -9.84 -14.72
C LYS A 182 3.18 -9.57 -13.26
N THR A 183 3.28 -8.31 -12.83
CA THR A 183 2.94 -7.93 -11.47
C THR A 183 1.48 -8.28 -11.18
N TYR A 184 1.25 -8.89 -10.04
CA TYR A 184 -0.10 -9.17 -9.61
C TYR A 184 -0.88 -7.88 -9.41
N LYS A 185 -2.07 -7.85 -9.97
CA LYS A 185 -3.00 -6.74 -9.92
C LYS A 185 -4.29 -7.21 -9.28
N TYR A 186 -4.82 -6.40 -8.40
CA TYR A 186 -6.16 -6.59 -7.89
C TYR A 186 -7.08 -5.66 -8.70
N GLU A 187 -7.86 -6.26 -9.59
CA GLU A 187 -8.84 -5.54 -10.42
C GLU A 187 -10.19 -5.53 -9.70
N PHE A 188 -10.76 -4.37 -9.56
CA PHE A 188 -12.10 -4.18 -9.03
C PHE A 188 -12.85 -3.14 -9.88
N THR A 189 -14.15 -3.01 -9.67
CA THR A 189 -15.05 -2.24 -10.56
C THR A 189 -14.56 -0.81 -10.86
N TYR A 190 -13.79 -0.21 -9.97
CA TYR A 190 -13.41 1.20 -10.06
C TYR A 190 -11.90 1.44 -10.15
N GLY A 191 -11.11 0.40 -10.30
CA GLY A 191 -9.67 0.58 -10.41
C GLY A 191 -8.84 -0.69 -10.31
N VAL A 192 -7.53 -0.49 -10.31
CA VAL A 192 -6.53 -1.55 -10.22
C VAL A 192 -5.49 -1.17 -9.18
N THR A 193 -5.17 -2.09 -8.28
CA THR A 193 -4.00 -1.97 -7.41
C THR A 193 -2.95 -2.99 -7.79
N ALA A 194 -1.68 -2.66 -7.60
CA ALA A 194 -0.57 -3.55 -7.83
C ALA A 194 0.27 -3.69 -6.56
N ASP A 195 0.90 -4.85 -6.37
CA ASP A 195 1.91 -5.01 -5.34
C ASP A 195 3.13 -4.16 -5.68
N LEU A 196 3.44 -3.18 -4.84
CA LEU A 196 4.50 -2.19 -5.10
C LEU A 196 5.89 -2.83 -5.13
N GLU A 197 6.20 -3.69 -4.17
CA GLU A 197 7.51 -4.33 -4.09
C GLU A 197 7.72 -5.29 -5.25
N GLN A 198 6.71 -6.08 -5.61
CA GLN A 198 6.77 -6.98 -6.75
C GLN A 198 6.97 -6.21 -8.06
N MET A 199 6.22 -5.14 -8.26
CA MET A 199 6.34 -4.31 -9.46
C MET A 199 7.77 -3.77 -9.63
N LEU A 200 8.35 -3.20 -8.58
CA LEU A 200 9.71 -2.66 -8.62
C LEU A 200 10.76 -3.76 -8.78
N HIS A 201 10.57 -4.89 -8.11
CA HIS A 201 11.44 -6.06 -8.27
C HIS A 201 11.44 -6.55 -9.72
N ASP A 202 10.27 -6.73 -10.31
CA ASP A 202 10.13 -7.22 -11.68
C ASP A 202 10.72 -6.23 -12.68
N CYS A 203 10.51 -4.91 -12.49
CA CYS A 203 11.16 -3.89 -13.30
C CYS A 203 12.69 -4.01 -13.26
N THR A 204 13.25 -4.25 -12.09
CA THR A 204 14.68 -4.45 -11.89
C THR A 204 15.19 -5.71 -12.60
N MET A 205 14.47 -6.82 -12.41
CA MET A 205 14.85 -8.11 -12.99
C MET A 205 14.82 -8.11 -14.52
N TYR A 206 13.78 -7.53 -15.11
CA TYR A 206 13.65 -7.50 -16.56
C TYR A 206 14.56 -6.48 -17.23
N SER A 207 14.82 -5.34 -16.58
CA SER A 207 15.74 -4.33 -17.14
C SER A 207 17.22 -4.67 -16.94
N ALA A 208 17.55 -5.51 -15.96
CA ALA A 208 18.91 -5.78 -15.51
C ALA A 208 19.72 -4.50 -15.19
N ASP A 209 19.04 -3.44 -14.76
CA ASP A 209 19.63 -2.13 -14.50
C ASP A 209 20.13 -2.03 -13.06
N ALA A 210 21.46 -1.92 -12.90
CA ALA A 210 22.11 -1.87 -11.60
C ALA A 210 21.78 -0.58 -10.79
N VAL A 211 21.43 0.50 -11.47
CA VAL A 211 21.03 1.75 -10.79
C VAL A 211 19.60 1.61 -10.28
N LEU A 212 18.69 1.08 -11.10
CA LEU A 212 17.33 0.77 -10.67
C LEU A 212 17.33 -0.24 -9.51
N MET A 213 18.22 -1.25 -9.55
CA MET A 213 18.35 -2.20 -8.46
C MET A 213 18.64 -1.51 -7.12
N ARG A 214 19.56 -0.54 -7.09
CA ARG A 214 19.83 0.24 -5.87
C ARG A 214 18.65 1.09 -5.41
N HIS A 215 17.96 1.72 -6.35
CA HIS A 215 16.75 2.47 -6.04
C HIS A 215 15.65 1.58 -5.45
N THR A 216 15.41 0.42 -6.05
CA THR A 216 14.45 -0.57 -5.55
C THR A 216 14.82 -1.06 -4.15
N GLU A 217 16.10 -1.31 -3.90
CA GLU A 217 16.58 -1.70 -2.57
C GLU A 217 16.35 -0.61 -1.52
N ASN A 218 16.56 0.66 -1.88
CA ASN A 218 16.26 1.79 -0.98
C ASN A 218 14.75 1.85 -0.65
N VAL A 219 13.88 1.61 -1.63
CA VAL A 219 12.43 1.52 -1.37
C VAL A 219 12.12 0.37 -0.43
N ARG A 220 12.66 -0.82 -0.69
CA ARG A 220 12.47 -2.00 0.15
C ARG A 220 12.91 -1.75 1.60
N ASN A 221 14.06 -1.14 1.79
CA ASN A 221 14.57 -0.82 3.13
C ASN A 221 13.64 0.17 3.85
N ALA A 222 13.20 1.22 3.16
CA ALA A 222 12.25 2.18 3.73
C ALA A 222 10.90 1.55 4.08
N LEU A 223 10.39 0.64 3.24
CA LEU A 223 9.17 -0.12 3.52
C LEU A 223 9.34 -1.04 4.74
N ASN A 224 10.46 -1.76 4.82
CA ASN A 224 10.74 -2.64 5.96
C ASN A 224 10.87 -1.86 7.27
N ASP A 225 11.44 -0.65 7.22
CA ASP A 225 11.54 0.22 8.40
C ASP A 225 10.16 0.77 8.83
N ALA A 226 9.22 0.93 7.89
CA ALA A 226 7.88 1.45 8.17
C ALA A 226 6.90 0.35 8.64
N ILE A 227 7.10 -0.89 8.22
CA ILE A 227 6.23 -2.01 8.56
C ILE A 227 6.65 -2.61 9.90
N VAL A 228 5.87 -2.36 10.93
CA VAL A 228 6.09 -2.96 12.26
C VAL A 228 5.79 -4.46 12.24
N TYR A 229 4.70 -4.84 11.59
CA TYR A 229 4.30 -6.23 11.41
C TYR A 229 3.39 -6.38 10.21
N ARG A 230 3.46 -7.53 9.55
CA ARG A 230 2.54 -7.92 8.48
C ARG A 230 2.02 -9.34 8.69
N TYR A 231 0.80 -9.56 8.26
CA TYR A 231 0.17 -10.87 8.20
C TYR A 231 -0.40 -11.09 6.80
N THR A 232 -0.15 -12.28 6.26
CA THR A 232 -0.70 -12.70 4.97
C THR A 232 -1.14 -14.16 5.07
N THR A 233 -2.21 -14.51 4.39
CA THR A 233 -2.59 -15.91 4.21
C THR A 233 -1.80 -16.54 3.06
N ASP A 234 -1.59 -17.85 3.12
CA ASP A 234 -0.88 -18.57 2.05
C ASP A 234 -1.57 -18.50 0.68
N LYS A 235 -2.84 -18.12 0.67
CA LYS A 235 -3.65 -17.97 -0.56
C LYS A 235 -3.55 -16.57 -1.17
N THR A 236 -2.87 -15.64 -0.50
CA THR A 236 -2.78 -14.31 -1.06
C THR A 236 -1.81 -14.30 -2.25
N PRO A 237 -2.21 -13.73 -3.38
CA PRO A 237 -1.39 -13.69 -4.57
C PRO A 237 -0.30 -12.62 -4.54
N PHE A 238 -0.31 -11.72 -3.56
CA PHE A 238 0.73 -10.71 -3.40
C PHE A 238 2.04 -11.35 -2.92
N ALA A 239 3.11 -11.21 -3.67
CA ALA A 239 4.40 -11.82 -3.34
C ALA A 239 5.02 -11.22 -2.06
N TYR A 240 4.84 -9.92 -1.85
CA TYR A 240 5.45 -9.17 -0.74
C TYR A 240 4.44 -8.57 0.24
N HIS A 241 3.17 -8.49 -0.11
CA HIS A 241 2.01 -8.36 0.77
C HIS A 241 1.91 -7.14 1.68
N SER A 242 2.69 -6.11 1.45
CA SER A 242 2.78 -5.03 2.43
C SER A 242 2.13 -3.75 1.96
N TRP A 243 2.31 -3.45 0.68
CA TRP A 243 1.94 -2.17 0.11
C TRP A 243 1.37 -2.38 -1.28
N SER A 244 0.31 -1.68 -1.59
CA SER A 244 -0.16 -1.54 -2.96
C SER A 244 0.11 -0.14 -3.48
N ILE A 245 0.22 -0.02 -4.78
CA ILE A 245 0.24 1.27 -5.47
C ILE A 245 -0.99 1.32 -6.38
N PHE A 246 -1.73 2.41 -6.30
CA PHE A 246 -2.92 2.62 -7.09
C PHE A 246 -2.63 3.58 -8.25
N GLY A 247 -3.15 3.28 -9.44
CA GLY A 247 -3.03 4.19 -10.61
C GLY A 247 -1.61 4.35 -11.18
N GLY A 248 -0.56 3.82 -10.54
CA GLY A 248 0.80 3.90 -11.05
C GLY A 248 1.01 3.18 -12.38
N ILE A 249 0.09 2.30 -12.74
CA ILE A 249 0.12 1.55 -14.01
C ILE A 249 -0.47 2.39 -15.14
N GLU A 250 -1.51 3.18 -14.89
CA GLU A 250 -2.13 4.04 -15.90
C GLU A 250 -1.21 5.18 -16.33
N TYR A 251 -0.40 5.72 -15.42
CA TYR A 251 0.52 6.82 -15.73
C TYR A 251 1.58 6.44 -16.78
N PHE A 252 1.89 5.16 -16.91
CA PHE A 252 2.90 4.67 -17.83
C PHE A 252 2.35 3.92 -19.05
N SER A 253 1.05 3.64 -19.09
CA SER A 253 0.43 2.91 -20.20
C SER A 253 -0.10 3.82 -21.32
N HIS A 254 -0.22 5.13 -21.08
CA HIS A 254 -0.78 6.11 -22.02
C HIS A 254 0.26 6.97 -22.77
N GLU A 255 1.55 6.70 -22.63
CA GLU A 255 2.61 7.23 -23.50
C GLU A 255 3.33 6.05 -24.18
#